data_f76f1f88235140ededeb8fbbec570cc5
#
_entry.id   f76f1f88235140ededeb8fbbec570cc5
#
_cell.length_a   1.000
_cell.length_b   1.000
_cell.length_c   1.000
_cell.angle_alpha   90.00
_cell.angle_beta   90.00
_cell.angle_gamma   90.00
#
_symmetry.space_group_name_H-M   'P 1'
#
loop_
_entity.id
_entity.type
_entity.pdbx_description
1 polymer ?
#
loop_
_entity_poly.entity_id
_entity_poly.type
_entity_poly.pdbx_seq_one_letter_code
_entity_poly.pdbx_strand_id
1 'polypeptide(L)'
;MLKEYLLSQDSGTGRWSSSMPGVQICRFSLPEPEQEPLRSVPVCGAPLQFEALFCMTGRLTVRALQGASCMVEAPGIFLLSDSSALHSCQCSGNLGGVLIAVDAKAAKESLVTVCSTLGMRLDTRIVKEKMTARNGCMALCGTPWTQSFFETVRYLSEQEQERYCVFKSVELLYLLCTEVSESNGSLSGSGCP
;
A
#
# COMPACT_ATOMS: atom_id res chain seq x y z
N MET A 1 1.56 -0.82 -11.62
CA MET A 1 1.39 -0.82 -10.16
C MET A 1 -0.04 -1.20 -9.81
N LEU A 2 -0.40 -1.40 -8.53
CA LEU A 2 -1.77 -1.78 -8.13
C LEU A 2 -2.82 -0.78 -8.61
N LYS A 3 -2.50 0.52 -8.58
CA LYS A 3 -3.35 1.57 -9.13
C LYS A 3 -3.72 1.31 -10.59
N GLU A 4 -2.75 1.01 -11.45
CA GLU A 4 -2.98 0.75 -12.87
C GLU A 4 -3.79 -0.52 -13.07
N TYR A 5 -3.52 -1.53 -12.24
CA TYR A 5 -4.31 -2.75 -12.22
C TYR A 5 -5.77 -2.46 -11.88
N LEU A 6 -6.04 -1.72 -10.79
CA LEU A 6 -7.41 -1.36 -10.39
C LEU A 6 -8.11 -0.49 -11.44
N LEU A 7 -7.37 0.38 -12.14
CA LEU A 7 -7.92 1.19 -13.24
C LEU A 7 -8.26 0.37 -14.48
N SER A 8 -7.59 -0.77 -14.71
CA SER A 8 -7.83 -1.64 -15.86
C SER A 8 -9.00 -2.62 -15.69
N GLN A 9 -9.59 -2.70 -14.49
CA GLN A 9 -10.72 -3.57 -14.21
C GLN A 9 -12.03 -2.87 -14.56
N ASP A 10 -12.64 -3.21 -15.70
CA ASP A 10 -13.92 -2.66 -16.16
C ASP A 10 -15.09 -2.97 -15.21
N SER A 11 -14.98 -4.00 -14.40
CA SER A 11 -16.01 -4.46 -13.44
C SER A 11 -15.77 -3.96 -12.00
N GLY A 12 -14.66 -3.28 -11.73
CA GLY A 12 -14.33 -2.80 -10.40
C GLY A 12 -15.05 -1.50 -10.07
N THR A 13 -15.81 -1.50 -8.99
CA THR A 13 -16.35 -0.27 -8.41
C THR A 13 -15.25 0.46 -7.63
N GLY A 14 -14.33 1.10 -8.33
CA GLY A 14 -13.31 1.93 -7.72
C GLY A 14 -13.70 3.42 -7.74
N ARG A 15 -13.87 4.02 -6.57
CA ARG A 15 -14.06 5.46 -6.45
C ARG A 15 -12.73 6.14 -6.16
N TRP A 16 -12.25 6.91 -7.13
CA TRP A 16 -11.02 7.69 -7.00
C TRP A 16 -11.30 9.08 -6.46
N SER A 17 -10.46 9.52 -5.52
CA SER A 17 -10.45 10.88 -4.97
C SER A 17 -9.01 11.32 -4.75
N SER A 18 -8.80 12.60 -4.47
CA SER A 18 -7.48 13.16 -4.11
C SER A 18 -7.60 13.87 -2.77
N SER A 19 -6.67 13.60 -1.86
CA SER A 19 -6.62 14.26 -0.55
C SER A 19 -5.70 15.47 -0.54
N MET A 20 -4.61 15.40 -1.30
CA MET A 20 -3.62 16.46 -1.47
C MET A 20 -2.85 16.25 -2.78
N PRO A 21 -2.12 17.25 -3.30
CA PRO A 21 -1.30 17.08 -4.50
C PRO A 21 -0.41 15.84 -4.42
N GLY A 22 -0.47 15.00 -5.46
CA GLY A 22 0.31 13.77 -5.56
C GLY A 22 -0.17 12.61 -4.68
N VAL A 23 -1.26 12.74 -3.93
CA VAL A 23 -1.85 11.65 -3.14
C VAL A 23 -3.26 11.35 -3.64
N GLN A 24 -3.44 10.14 -4.15
CA GLN A 24 -4.71 9.63 -4.65
C GLN A 24 -5.22 8.52 -3.75
N ILE A 25 -6.53 8.48 -3.60
CA ILE A 25 -7.24 7.50 -2.80
C ILE A 25 -8.17 6.73 -3.73
N CYS A 26 -8.17 5.42 -3.63
CA CYS A 26 -9.16 4.57 -4.28
C CYS A 26 -9.81 3.65 -3.26
N ARG A 27 -11.10 3.82 -3.02
CA ARG A 27 -11.91 2.78 -2.38
C ARG A 27 -12.39 1.84 -3.46
N PHE A 28 -12.18 0.56 -3.29
CA PHE A 28 -12.54 -0.43 -4.30
C PHE A 28 -13.10 -1.70 -3.68
N SER A 29 -13.88 -2.42 -4.49
CA SER A 29 -14.32 -3.77 -4.23
C SER A 29 -14.26 -4.53 -5.55
N LEU A 30 -13.46 -5.58 -5.60
CA LEU A 30 -13.34 -6.48 -6.73
C LEU A 30 -14.05 -7.78 -6.37
N PRO A 31 -14.99 -8.24 -7.20
CA PRO A 31 -15.58 -9.57 -7.04
C PRO A 31 -14.49 -10.64 -7.22
N GLU A 32 -14.77 -11.83 -6.73
CA GLU A 32 -13.88 -12.97 -6.95
C GLU A 32 -13.71 -13.19 -8.46
N PRO A 33 -12.47 -13.18 -8.98
CA PRO A 33 -12.26 -13.35 -10.40
C PRO A 33 -12.66 -14.75 -10.83
N GLU A 34 -13.49 -14.86 -11.87
CA GLU A 34 -13.74 -16.12 -12.56
C GLU A 34 -12.46 -16.57 -13.24
N GLN A 35 -11.63 -17.33 -12.54
CA GLN A 35 -10.54 -18.21 -13.00
C GLN A 35 -9.43 -17.66 -13.94
N GLU A 36 -9.22 -16.38 -14.15
CA GLU A 36 -8.06 -15.95 -14.92
C GLU A 36 -6.94 -15.39 -14.02
N PRO A 37 -5.68 -15.91 -14.14
CA PRO A 37 -4.54 -15.25 -13.56
C PRO A 37 -4.34 -13.90 -14.23
N LEU A 38 -4.24 -12.87 -13.44
CA LEU A 38 -4.05 -11.49 -13.88
C LEU A 38 -2.85 -11.35 -14.81
N ARG A 39 -3.07 -10.74 -15.94
CA ARG A 39 -2.04 -10.41 -16.93
C ARG A 39 -0.98 -9.53 -16.31
N SER A 40 0.26 -9.73 -16.73
CA SER A 40 1.39 -8.87 -16.37
C SER A 40 1.03 -7.41 -16.59
N VAL A 41 1.08 -6.61 -15.52
CA VAL A 41 0.90 -5.16 -15.63
C VAL A 41 2.19 -4.59 -16.20
N PRO A 42 2.18 -3.89 -17.34
CA PRO A 42 3.38 -3.28 -17.89
C PRO A 42 3.95 -2.28 -16.88
N VAL A 43 5.22 -2.43 -16.55
CA VAL A 43 5.92 -1.44 -15.75
C VAL A 43 6.27 -0.26 -16.66
N CYS A 44 5.52 0.81 -16.54
CA CYS A 44 5.92 2.08 -17.14
C CYS A 44 6.93 2.75 -16.21
N GLY A 45 8.04 3.27 -16.74
CA GLY A 45 9.10 3.96 -16.00
C GLY A 45 8.65 5.31 -15.40
N ALA A 46 7.61 5.26 -14.58
CA ALA A 46 7.03 6.40 -13.89
C ALA A 46 7.92 6.85 -12.71
N PRO A 47 7.83 8.11 -12.31
CA PRO A 47 8.53 8.62 -11.13
C PRO A 47 8.13 7.86 -9.87
N LEU A 48 9.00 7.88 -8.87
CA LEU A 48 8.88 7.16 -7.61
C LEU A 48 7.43 7.17 -7.08
N GLN A 49 6.76 6.04 -7.17
CA GLN A 49 5.43 5.85 -6.64
C GLN A 49 5.50 4.91 -5.44
N PHE A 50 4.72 5.23 -4.43
CA PHE A 50 4.51 4.38 -3.27
C PHE A 50 3.02 4.10 -3.17
N GLU A 51 2.66 2.85 -2.98
CA GLU A 51 1.28 2.43 -2.82
C GLU A 51 1.11 1.71 -1.49
N ALA A 52 0.07 2.08 -0.76
CA ALA A 52 -0.35 1.40 0.46
C ALA A 52 -1.79 0.89 0.27
N LEU A 53 -1.95 -0.42 0.23
CA LEU A 53 -3.25 -1.08 0.19
C LEU A 53 -3.65 -1.49 1.60
N PHE A 54 -4.74 -0.93 2.09
CA PHE A 54 -5.42 -1.35 3.31
C PHE A 54 -6.48 -2.39 2.93
N CYS A 55 -6.12 -3.66 3.03
CA CYS A 55 -6.96 -4.80 2.68
C CYS A 55 -7.99 -5.06 3.77
N MET A 56 -9.26 -4.81 3.49
CA MET A 56 -10.37 -4.97 4.44
C MET A 56 -11.12 -6.29 4.25
N THR A 57 -11.14 -6.81 3.02
CA THR A 57 -11.74 -8.11 2.68
C THR A 57 -10.90 -8.81 1.61
N GLY A 58 -10.95 -10.13 1.58
CA GLY A 58 -10.27 -10.95 0.58
C GLY A 58 -8.77 -11.08 0.78
N ARG A 59 -8.10 -11.51 -0.27
CA ARG A 59 -6.66 -11.78 -0.29
C ARG A 59 -6.05 -11.31 -1.61
N LEU A 60 -4.85 -10.73 -1.53
CA LEU A 60 -4.03 -10.36 -2.68
C LEU A 60 -2.69 -11.06 -2.63
N THR A 61 -2.33 -11.76 -3.70
CA THR A 61 -0.99 -12.31 -3.91
C THR A 61 -0.34 -11.59 -5.06
N VAL A 62 0.88 -11.11 -4.84
CA VAL A 62 1.67 -10.36 -5.83
C VAL A 62 2.98 -11.11 -6.07
N ARG A 63 3.34 -11.29 -7.33
CA ARG A 63 4.66 -11.83 -7.73
C ARG A 63 5.47 -10.74 -8.41
N ALA A 64 6.67 -10.53 -7.93
CA ALA A 64 7.67 -9.65 -8.57
C ALA A 64 8.38 -10.38 -9.71
N LEU A 65 8.97 -9.64 -10.67
CA LEU A 65 9.74 -10.19 -11.78
C LEU A 65 10.90 -11.07 -11.32
N GLN A 66 11.46 -10.81 -10.14
CA GLN A 66 12.55 -11.58 -9.55
C GLN A 66 12.07 -12.89 -8.87
N GLY A 67 10.80 -13.27 -9.04
CA GLY A 67 10.23 -14.50 -8.50
C GLY A 67 9.80 -14.44 -7.04
N ALA A 68 10.07 -13.34 -6.34
CA ALA A 68 9.57 -13.14 -4.98
C ALA A 68 8.05 -13.01 -4.99
N SER A 69 7.39 -13.71 -4.07
CA SER A 69 5.94 -13.63 -3.87
C SER A 69 5.65 -12.97 -2.53
N CYS A 70 4.72 -12.04 -2.52
CA CYS A 70 4.23 -11.39 -1.32
C CYS A 70 2.71 -11.49 -1.28
N MET A 71 2.16 -11.86 -0.13
CA MET A 71 0.73 -12.06 0.06
C MET A 71 0.24 -11.20 1.22
N VAL A 72 -0.92 -10.59 1.04
CA VAL A 72 -1.68 -9.96 2.11
C VAL A 72 -3.08 -10.54 2.16
N GLU A 73 -3.53 -10.86 3.35
CA GLU A 73 -4.90 -11.29 3.65
C GLU A 73 -5.55 -10.29 4.60
N ALA A 74 -6.82 -10.06 4.43
CA ALA A 74 -7.60 -9.17 5.30
C ALA A 74 -7.79 -9.77 6.72
N PRO A 75 -7.61 -8.96 7.77
CA PRO A 75 -7.21 -7.57 7.77
C PRO A 75 -5.69 -7.40 7.66
N GLY A 76 -5.22 -6.71 6.65
CA GLY A 76 -3.78 -6.53 6.41
C GLY A 76 -3.44 -5.31 5.57
N ILE A 77 -2.18 -4.91 5.57
CA ILE A 77 -1.68 -3.78 4.79
C ILE A 77 -0.58 -4.29 3.85
N PHE A 78 -0.68 -3.91 2.60
CA PHE A 78 0.32 -4.23 1.59
C PHE A 78 0.96 -2.93 1.09
N LEU A 79 2.28 -2.89 1.14
CA LEU A 79 3.07 -1.77 0.64
C LEU A 79 3.79 -2.17 -0.63
N LEU A 80 3.79 -1.27 -1.60
CA LEU A 80 4.42 -1.45 -2.88
C LEU A 80 5.17 -0.19 -3.28
N SER A 81 6.37 -0.33 -3.84
CA SER A 81 7.12 0.77 -4.44
C SER A 81 7.36 0.51 -5.93
N ASP A 82 7.72 1.55 -6.66
CA ASP A 82 8.06 1.51 -8.08
C ASP A 82 9.30 0.66 -8.40
N SER A 83 10.11 0.34 -7.39
CA SER A 83 11.26 -0.55 -7.55
C SER A 83 10.87 -2.01 -7.78
N SER A 84 9.60 -2.37 -7.59
CA SER A 84 9.07 -3.68 -7.88
C SER A 84 8.45 -3.73 -9.28
N ALA A 85 9.04 -4.48 -10.17
CA ALA A 85 8.37 -4.89 -11.38
C ALA A 85 7.38 -5.99 -11.01
N LEU A 86 6.08 -5.68 -10.99
CA LEU A 86 5.05 -6.68 -10.77
C LEU A 86 4.95 -7.59 -12.00
N HIS A 87 5.13 -8.88 -11.79
CA HIS A 87 4.92 -9.89 -12.83
C HIS A 87 3.44 -10.30 -12.92
N SER A 88 2.82 -10.54 -11.78
CA SER A 88 1.41 -10.90 -11.71
C SER A 88 0.77 -10.51 -10.36
N CYS A 89 -0.51 -10.23 -10.42
CA CYS A 89 -1.36 -10.08 -9.23
C CYS A 89 -2.48 -11.12 -9.30
N GLN A 90 -2.78 -11.74 -8.19
CA GLN A 90 -3.87 -12.69 -8.06
C GLN A 90 -4.71 -12.33 -6.83
N CYS A 91 -6.01 -12.13 -7.06
CA CYS A 91 -6.97 -11.91 -5.99
C CYS A 91 -7.70 -13.21 -5.69
N SER A 92 -8.06 -13.44 -4.45
CA SER A 92 -8.98 -14.50 -4.05
C SER A 92 -9.97 -13.98 -3.01
N GLY A 93 -11.21 -14.44 -3.12
CA GLY A 93 -12.33 -13.84 -2.42
C GLY A 93 -12.66 -12.43 -2.97
N ASN A 94 -13.68 -11.81 -2.40
CA ASN A 94 -14.02 -10.44 -2.73
C ASN A 94 -12.96 -9.48 -2.16
N LEU A 95 -11.97 -9.12 -2.97
CA LEU A 95 -10.92 -8.20 -2.53
C LEU A 95 -11.46 -6.79 -2.44
N GLY A 96 -11.45 -6.22 -1.26
CA GLY A 96 -11.91 -4.86 -1.02
C GLY A 96 -11.08 -4.11 0.00
N GLY A 97 -11.06 -2.78 -0.15
CA GLY A 97 -10.30 -1.93 0.75
C GLY A 97 -10.06 -0.53 0.23
N VAL A 98 -9.02 0.09 0.75
CA VAL A 98 -8.57 1.43 0.36
C VAL A 98 -7.14 1.36 -0.12
N LEU A 99 -6.90 1.85 -1.35
CA LEU A 99 -5.56 2.03 -1.91
C LEU A 99 -5.19 3.51 -1.83
N ILE A 100 -4.04 3.79 -1.24
CA ILE A 100 -3.41 5.12 -1.24
C ILE A 100 -2.22 5.05 -2.19
N ALA A 101 -2.26 5.85 -3.26
CA ALA A 101 -1.16 5.97 -4.21
C ALA A 101 -0.50 7.33 -4.05
N VAL A 102 0.81 7.33 -3.80
CA VAL A 102 1.63 8.53 -3.58
C VAL A 102 2.62 8.66 -4.73
N ASP A 103 2.49 9.72 -5.51
CA ASP A 103 3.53 10.20 -6.42
C ASP A 103 4.50 11.07 -5.61
N ALA A 104 5.68 10.53 -5.31
CA ALA A 104 6.63 11.19 -4.43
C ALA A 104 7.12 12.55 -4.97
N LYS A 105 7.13 12.74 -6.30
CA LYS A 105 7.51 14.02 -6.92
C LYS A 105 6.42 15.08 -6.75
N ALA A 106 5.17 14.70 -7.07
CA ALA A 106 4.03 15.62 -6.98
C ALA A 106 3.62 15.90 -5.52
N ALA A 107 3.77 14.91 -4.63
CA ALA A 107 3.43 15.02 -3.21
C ALA A 107 4.53 15.65 -2.34
N LYS A 108 5.73 15.90 -2.89
CA LYS A 108 6.91 16.29 -2.12
C LYS A 108 6.66 17.47 -1.18
N GLU A 109 6.13 18.56 -1.69
CA GLU A 109 5.90 19.78 -0.89
C GLU A 109 4.84 19.55 0.19
N SER A 110 3.74 18.90 -0.16
CA SER A 110 2.65 18.60 0.78
C SER A 110 3.11 17.65 1.90
N LEU A 111 3.83 16.59 1.55
CA LEU A 111 4.35 15.63 2.53
C LEU A 111 5.42 16.25 3.44
N VAL A 112 6.33 17.05 2.88
CA VAL A 112 7.35 17.78 3.68
C VAL A 112 6.67 18.74 4.64
N THR A 113 5.66 19.48 4.20
CA THR A 113 4.90 20.41 5.05
C THR A 113 4.21 19.66 6.19
N VAL A 114 3.47 18.60 5.90
CA VAL A 114 2.78 17.80 6.92
C VAL A 114 3.78 17.21 7.91
N CYS A 115 4.83 16.56 7.41
CA CYS A 115 5.83 15.93 8.27
C CYS A 115 6.58 16.96 9.13
N SER A 116 6.99 18.09 8.57
CA SER A 116 7.72 19.13 9.33
C SER A 116 6.85 19.77 10.41
N THR A 117 5.56 19.98 10.15
CA THR A 117 4.61 20.48 11.15
C THR A 117 4.48 19.52 12.34
N LEU A 118 4.63 18.23 12.11
CA LEU A 118 4.62 17.18 13.14
C LEU A 118 6.01 16.90 13.74
N GLY A 119 7.05 17.66 13.35
CA GLY A 119 8.44 17.42 13.78
C GLY A 119 9.06 16.16 13.18
N MET A 120 8.44 15.57 12.15
CA MET A 120 8.93 14.38 11.46
C MET A 120 9.81 14.74 10.27
N ARG A 121 10.83 13.94 10.00
CA ARG A 121 11.64 14.04 8.77
C ARG A 121 11.35 12.85 7.87
N LEU A 122 10.96 13.13 6.64
CA LEU A 122 10.71 12.12 5.62
C LEU A 122 11.88 12.10 4.62
N ASP A 123 12.66 11.01 4.60
CA ASP A 123 13.70 10.78 3.58
C ASP A 123 13.26 9.65 2.64
N THR A 124 12.84 10.05 1.44
CA THR A 124 12.36 9.11 0.42
C THR A 124 13.46 8.16 -0.08
N ARG A 125 14.75 8.48 0.10
CA ARG A 125 15.85 7.59 -0.27
C ARG A 125 15.88 6.38 0.65
N ILE A 126 15.74 6.61 1.98
CA ILE A 126 15.69 5.53 2.97
C ILE A 126 14.48 4.62 2.71
N VAL A 127 13.31 5.20 2.42
CA VAL A 127 12.13 4.42 2.03
C VAL A 127 12.44 3.53 0.84
N LYS A 128 13.03 4.12 -0.21
CA LYS A 128 13.39 3.39 -1.43
C LYS A 128 14.37 2.25 -1.14
N GLU A 129 15.42 2.49 -0.39
CA GLU A 129 16.42 1.48 -0.02
C GLU A 129 15.79 0.32 0.75
N LYS A 130 14.98 0.62 1.77
CA LYS A 130 14.28 -0.41 2.57
C LYS A 130 13.28 -1.22 1.75
N MET A 131 12.54 -0.57 0.85
CA MET A 131 11.62 -1.28 -0.05
C MET A 131 12.37 -2.13 -1.07
N THR A 132 13.47 -1.61 -1.65
CA THR A 132 14.30 -2.37 -2.59
C THR A 132 14.90 -3.62 -1.94
N ALA A 133 15.36 -3.52 -0.69
CA ALA A 133 15.85 -4.68 0.07
C ALA A 133 14.78 -5.78 0.28
N ARG A 134 13.50 -5.44 0.10
CA ARG A 134 12.35 -6.36 0.18
C ARG A 134 11.71 -6.60 -1.19
N ASN A 135 12.46 -6.50 -2.28
CA ASN A 135 11.96 -6.65 -3.66
C ASN A 135 10.80 -5.69 -3.99
N GLY A 136 10.76 -4.53 -3.37
CA GLY A 136 9.77 -3.49 -3.62
C GLY A 136 8.38 -3.72 -3.01
N CYS A 137 8.17 -4.79 -2.27
CA CYS A 137 6.88 -5.08 -1.64
C CYS A 137 7.02 -5.58 -0.19
N MET A 138 6.01 -5.29 0.62
CA MET A 138 5.95 -5.71 2.02
C MET A 138 4.48 -5.88 2.45
N ALA A 139 4.19 -6.99 3.11
CA ALA A 139 2.90 -7.21 3.78
C ALA A 139 3.05 -7.02 5.29
N LEU A 140 2.08 -6.35 5.89
CA LEU A 140 1.97 -6.12 7.32
C LEU A 140 0.67 -6.75 7.82
N CYS A 141 0.77 -7.86 8.52
CA CYS A 141 -0.37 -8.58 9.07
C CYS A 141 -0.10 -8.98 10.51
N GLY A 142 -1.15 -9.03 11.33
CA GLY A 142 -1.10 -9.57 12.68
C GLY A 142 -0.20 -8.81 13.68
N THR A 143 0.35 -7.67 13.31
CA THR A 143 1.11 -6.84 14.26
C THR A 143 0.15 -6.05 15.17
N PRO A 144 0.53 -5.69 16.41
CA PRO A 144 -0.31 -4.85 17.27
C PRO A 144 -0.72 -3.55 16.60
N TRP A 145 0.16 -2.98 15.76
CA TRP A 145 -0.12 -1.76 15.02
C TRP A 145 -1.22 -1.97 13.96
N THR A 146 -1.15 -3.05 13.15
CA THR A 146 -2.19 -3.37 12.17
C THR A 146 -3.52 -3.72 12.84
N GLN A 147 -3.50 -4.47 13.93
CA GLN A 147 -4.70 -4.82 14.69
C GLN A 147 -5.40 -3.56 15.21
N SER A 148 -4.68 -2.66 15.89
CA SER A 148 -5.21 -1.39 16.39
C SER A 148 -5.78 -0.51 15.27
N PHE A 149 -5.11 -0.48 14.11
CA PHE A 149 -5.61 0.24 12.94
C PHE A 149 -6.98 -0.30 12.49
N PHE A 150 -7.08 -1.61 12.24
CA PHE A 150 -8.33 -2.20 11.74
C PHE A 150 -9.47 -2.19 12.76
N GLU A 151 -9.16 -2.28 14.06
CA GLU A 151 -10.14 -2.06 15.12
C GLU A 151 -10.70 -0.65 15.05
N THR A 152 -9.85 0.37 14.92
CA THR A 152 -10.29 1.77 14.81
C THR A 152 -11.12 2.01 13.56
N VAL A 153 -10.67 1.52 12.40
CA VAL A 153 -11.32 1.73 11.10
C VAL A 153 -12.78 1.25 11.10
N ARG A 154 -13.12 0.20 11.81
CA ARG A 154 -14.49 -0.36 11.86
C ARG A 154 -15.53 0.61 12.40
N TYR A 155 -15.13 1.59 13.20
CA TYR A 155 -16.04 2.57 13.81
C TYR A 155 -16.13 3.87 13.01
N LEU A 156 -15.36 4.02 11.93
CA LEU A 156 -15.31 5.21 11.11
C LEU A 156 -16.28 5.11 9.93
N SER A 157 -16.88 6.24 9.54
CA SER A 157 -17.59 6.35 8.26
C SER A 157 -16.64 6.13 7.09
N GLU A 158 -17.14 5.79 5.90
CA GLU A 158 -16.31 5.55 4.72
C GLU A 158 -15.36 6.71 4.41
N GLN A 159 -15.83 7.94 4.50
CA GLN A 159 -15.01 9.12 4.26
C GLN A 159 -13.92 9.30 5.32
N GLU A 160 -14.23 9.01 6.58
CA GLU A 160 -13.25 9.06 7.67
C GLU A 160 -12.22 7.93 7.54
N GLN A 161 -12.65 6.74 7.12
CA GLN A 161 -11.73 5.62 6.81
C GLN A 161 -10.71 6.02 5.76
N GLU A 162 -11.12 6.66 4.66
CA GLU A 162 -10.22 7.13 3.60
C GLU A 162 -9.19 8.12 4.16
N ARG A 163 -9.63 9.12 4.91
CA ARG A 163 -8.74 10.10 5.56
C ARG A 163 -7.77 9.45 6.53
N TYR A 164 -8.26 8.49 7.30
CA TYR A 164 -7.44 7.75 8.26
C TYR A 164 -6.40 6.87 7.57
N CYS A 165 -6.74 6.24 6.45
CA CYS A 165 -5.79 5.51 5.61
C CYS A 165 -4.69 6.42 5.06
N VAL A 166 -5.01 7.65 4.63
CA VAL A 166 -4.00 8.63 4.20
C VAL A 166 -3.05 8.97 5.35
N PHE A 167 -3.60 9.29 6.52
CA PHE A 167 -2.78 9.57 7.70
C PHE A 167 -1.85 8.41 8.05
N LYS A 168 -2.38 7.19 8.05
CA LYS A 168 -1.62 5.98 8.32
C LYS A 168 -0.56 5.67 7.24
N SER A 169 -0.80 6.06 6.00
CA SER A 169 0.20 5.95 4.94
C SER A 169 1.39 6.89 5.17
N VAL A 170 1.14 8.10 5.66
CA VAL A 170 2.21 9.05 6.04
C VAL A 170 2.99 8.52 7.24
N GLU A 171 2.30 7.99 8.26
CA GLU A 171 2.94 7.34 9.41
C GLU A 171 3.82 6.17 8.98
N LEU A 172 3.34 5.31 8.07
CA LEU A 172 4.12 4.18 7.52
C LEU A 172 5.38 4.65 6.80
N LEU A 173 5.26 5.69 5.96
CA LEU A 173 6.41 6.29 5.28
C LEU A 173 7.43 6.82 6.29
N TYR A 174 6.96 7.47 7.36
CA TYR A 174 7.83 7.95 8.44
C TYR A 174 8.50 6.79 9.19
N LEU A 175 7.76 5.75 9.55
CA LEU A 175 8.32 4.56 10.22
C LEU A 175 9.36 3.84 9.34
N LEU A 176 9.16 3.84 8.02
CA LEU A 176 10.15 3.33 7.08
C LEU A 176 11.41 4.21 7.03
N CYS A 177 11.29 5.52 7.27
CA CYS A 177 12.43 6.45 7.32
C CYS A 177 13.21 6.36 8.62
N THR A 178 12.57 6.01 9.73
CA THR A 178 13.25 5.92 11.02
C THR A 178 14.09 4.64 11.07
N GLU A 179 15.29 4.74 11.60
CA GLU A 179 16.10 3.59 12.01
C GLU A 179 15.52 3.01 13.31
N VAL A 180 14.30 2.48 13.25
CA VAL A 180 13.83 1.64 14.36
C VAL A 180 14.70 0.40 14.29
N SER A 181 15.66 0.35 15.21
CA SER A 181 16.55 -0.80 15.38
C SER A 181 15.71 -2.07 15.39
N GLU A 182 16.10 -3.06 14.61
CA GLU A 182 15.44 -4.35 14.42
C GLU A 182 15.28 -5.17 15.72
N SER A 183 15.64 -4.58 16.90
CA SER A 183 15.70 -5.26 18.18
C SER A 183 14.39 -5.44 18.93
N ASN A 184 13.29 -4.80 18.52
CA ASN A 184 12.01 -4.96 19.22
C ASN A 184 10.82 -4.98 18.25
N GLY A 185 10.37 -6.16 17.84
CA GLY A 185 9.01 -6.42 17.34
C GLY A 185 8.56 -5.57 16.15
N SER A 186 9.50 -5.06 15.43
CA SER A 186 9.36 -4.20 14.29
C SER A 186 8.67 -4.89 13.12
N LEU A 187 8.11 -4.14 12.25
CA LEU A 187 7.63 -4.35 10.88
C LEU A 187 8.27 -5.51 10.05
N SER A 188 8.89 -6.50 10.70
CA SER A 188 9.37 -7.72 10.07
C SER A 188 8.15 -8.60 9.74
N GLY A 189 7.49 -8.26 8.65
CA GLY A 189 6.51 -9.12 8.02
C GLY A 189 7.21 -10.38 7.50
N SER A 190 7.41 -11.36 8.36
CA SER A 190 7.45 -12.75 7.91
C SER A 190 6.07 -13.01 7.32
N GLY A 191 6.02 -13.45 6.07
CA GLY A 191 4.77 -13.69 5.36
C GLY A 191 3.72 -14.33 6.25
N CYS A 192 2.49 -13.87 6.13
CA CYS A 192 1.34 -14.57 6.72
C CYS A 192 1.41 -16.05 6.30
N PRO A 193 1.21 -16.99 7.22
CA PRO A 193 1.23 -18.43 6.92
C PRO A 193 0.21 -18.81 5.88
#